data_7f1ca340bc2d4dffbbde10ba08eda9ae
#
_entry.id   7f1ca340bc2d4dffbbde10ba08eda9ae
#
_cell.length_a   1.000
_cell.length_b   1.000
_cell.length_c   1.000
_cell.angle_alpha   90.00
_cell.angle_beta   90.00
_cell.angle_gamma   90.00
#
_symmetry.space_group_name_H-M   'P 1'
#
loop_
_entity.id
_entity.type
_entity.pdbx_description
1 polymer ?
#
loop_
_entity_poly.entity_id
_entity_poly.type
_entity_poly.pdbx_seq_one_letter_code
_entity_poly.pdbx_strand_id
1 'polypeptide(L)'
;MRPLTDEETKLVLEKLVKYIGKKATYMVSNEENNYVFRLHRQRVYYCSEELLKFAGTFEKKKLISFGTCLGKFTKTGKFRLNITSLDYLAKYAQYKIWIKPNGEQMYLYGHHIVKSHIDRITEDTPANAGVVIFNIKDVPIGFGTTAKAAVDLKDCNPNMIFVYNQADVGEYLRIEDAN
;
A
#
# COMPACT_ATOMS: atom_id res chain seq x y z
N MET A 1 -0.90 20.89 9.75
CA MET A 1 0.07 19.80 9.85
C MET A 1 0.38 19.55 11.33
N ARG A 2 0.24 18.31 11.81
CA ARG A 2 0.51 17.91 13.20
C ARG A 2 1.11 16.51 13.26
N PRO A 3 1.79 16.13 14.34
CA PRO A 3 2.14 14.73 14.58
C PRO A 3 0.87 13.88 14.72
N LEU A 4 0.99 12.57 14.52
CA LEU A 4 -0.09 11.62 14.80
C LEU A 4 -0.23 11.45 16.32
N THR A 5 -1.44 11.13 16.77
CA THR A 5 -1.67 10.63 18.13
C THR A 5 -1.20 9.18 18.23
N ASP A 6 -1.07 8.67 19.45
CA ASP A 6 -0.68 7.27 19.67
C ASP A 6 -1.68 6.28 19.05
N GLU A 7 -2.97 6.59 19.14
CA GLU A 7 -4.04 5.80 18.52
C GLU A 7 -3.95 5.82 16.98
N GLU A 8 -3.75 7.00 16.39
CA GLU A 8 -3.57 7.15 14.96
C GLU A 8 -2.32 6.41 14.47
N THR A 9 -1.21 6.52 15.21
CA THR A 9 0.04 5.81 14.93
C THR A 9 -0.16 4.31 14.96
N LYS A 10 -0.89 3.80 15.96
CA LYS A 10 -1.22 2.38 16.07
C LYS A 10 -2.00 1.89 14.85
N LEU A 11 -3.04 2.61 14.42
CA LEU A 11 -3.84 2.26 13.24
C LEU A 11 -3.02 2.24 11.95
N VAL A 12 -2.10 3.20 11.77
CA VAL A 12 -1.19 3.24 10.63
C VAL A 12 -0.25 2.05 10.65
N LEU A 13 0.36 1.76 11.80
CA LEU A 13 1.28 0.63 11.96
C LEU A 13 0.60 -0.71 11.76
N GLU A 14 -0.60 -0.93 12.30
CA GLU A 14 -1.38 -2.15 12.08
C GLU A 14 -1.62 -2.40 10.57
N LYS A 15 -1.91 -1.34 9.82
CA LYS A 15 -2.04 -1.46 8.36
C LYS A 15 -0.73 -1.79 7.67
N LEU A 16 0.37 -1.14 8.05
CA LEU A 16 1.70 -1.41 7.48
C LEU A 16 2.17 -2.83 7.80
N VAL A 17 2.01 -3.27 9.05
CA VAL A 17 2.38 -4.63 9.50
C VAL A 17 1.68 -5.70 8.68
N LYS A 18 0.44 -5.47 8.25
CA LYS A 18 -0.30 -6.40 7.39
C LYS A 18 0.44 -6.73 6.09
N TYR A 19 1.19 -5.76 5.51
CA TYR A 19 1.92 -5.91 4.24
C TYR A 19 3.40 -6.21 4.41
N ILE A 20 4.05 -5.53 5.36
CA ILE A 20 5.51 -5.57 5.54
C ILE A 20 5.96 -6.28 6.82
N GLY A 21 5.02 -6.77 7.61
CA GLY A 21 5.29 -7.52 8.84
C GLY A 21 6.13 -6.73 9.85
N LYS A 22 7.06 -7.41 10.51
CA LYS A 22 7.96 -6.80 11.52
C LYS A 22 8.80 -5.65 10.98
N LYS A 23 8.99 -5.57 9.66
CA LYS A 23 9.76 -4.49 9.03
C LYS A 23 9.08 -3.12 9.14
N ALA A 24 7.80 -3.06 9.52
CA ALA A 24 7.12 -1.80 9.83
C ALA A 24 7.81 -1.00 10.93
N THR A 25 8.49 -1.66 11.88
CA THR A 25 9.26 -0.99 12.93
C THR A 25 10.42 -0.19 12.38
N TYR A 26 11.04 -0.62 11.27
CA TYR A 26 12.12 0.13 10.62
C TYR A 26 11.66 1.48 10.07
N MET A 27 10.38 1.62 9.73
CA MET A 27 9.84 2.91 9.28
C MET A 27 9.66 3.90 10.43
N VAL A 28 9.58 3.42 11.67
CA VAL A 28 9.39 4.25 12.87
C VAL A 28 10.71 4.58 13.54
N SER A 29 11.65 3.62 13.60
CA SER A 29 12.89 3.67 14.37
C SER A 29 14.14 3.76 13.50
N ASN A 30 14.05 4.31 12.30
CA ASN A 30 15.22 4.45 11.43
C ASN A 30 16.08 5.62 11.90
N GLU A 31 17.03 5.33 12.82
CA GLU A 31 17.96 6.32 13.40
C GLU A 31 18.87 6.97 12.36
N GLU A 32 19.10 6.31 11.21
CA GLU A 32 19.97 6.83 10.15
C GLU A 32 19.28 7.88 9.28
N ASN A 33 17.95 7.82 9.15
CA ASN A 33 17.17 8.77 8.36
C ASN A 33 16.00 9.25 9.22
N ASN A 34 16.11 10.41 9.83
CA ASN A 34 15.10 11.06 10.67
C ASN A 34 13.76 11.25 9.91
N TYR A 35 13.09 10.13 9.58
CA TYR A 35 11.78 10.14 8.94
C TYR A 35 10.67 10.10 9.98
N VAL A 36 9.63 10.87 9.74
CA VAL A 36 8.52 11.04 10.67
C VAL A 36 7.18 10.94 9.96
N PHE A 37 6.17 10.50 10.73
CA PHE A 37 4.78 10.56 10.29
C PHE A 37 4.16 11.90 10.66
N ARG A 38 3.41 12.50 9.73
CA ARG A 38 2.66 13.75 9.95
C ARG A 38 1.27 13.65 9.34
N LEU A 39 0.30 14.23 10.04
CA LEU A 39 -1.08 14.34 9.56
C LEU A 39 -1.33 15.74 8.99
N HIS A 40 -1.82 15.80 7.76
CA HIS A 40 -2.29 17.01 7.10
C HIS A 40 -3.56 16.70 6.30
N ARG A 41 -4.65 17.43 6.56
CA ARG A 41 -5.95 17.25 5.87
C ARG A 41 -6.42 15.78 5.81
N GLN A 42 -6.37 15.06 6.94
CA GLN A 42 -6.70 13.64 7.09
C GLN A 42 -5.77 12.67 6.32
N ARG A 43 -4.71 13.15 5.68
CA ARG A 43 -3.72 12.33 5.01
C ARG A 43 -2.48 12.18 5.86
N VAL A 44 -1.93 10.96 5.90
CA VAL A 44 -0.70 10.63 6.61
C VAL A 44 0.46 10.69 5.64
N TYR A 45 1.42 11.54 5.94
CA TYR A 45 2.64 11.73 5.18
C TYR A 45 3.83 11.16 5.92
N TYR A 46 4.73 10.54 5.18
CA TYR A 46 6.02 10.04 5.63
C TYR A 46 7.10 10.87 4.95
N CYS A 47 7.91 11.56 5.73
CA CYS A 47 8.89 12.50 5.22
C CYS A 47 10.10 12.62 6.17
N SER A 48 11.23 13.08 5.64
CA SER A 48 12.38 13.43 6.48
C SER A 48 12.10 14.68 7.33
N GLU A 49 12.77 14.80 8.46
CA GLU A 49 12.67 16.00 9.30
C GLU A 49 13.13 17.27 8.58
N GLU A 50 14.09 17.16 7.68
CA GLU A 50 14.53 18.28 6.85
C GLU A 50 13.39 18.82 5.98
N LEU A 51 12.72 17.91 5.24
CA LEU A 51 11.56 18.28 4.44
C LEU A 51 10.44 18.85 5.30
N LEU A 52 10.29 18.35 6.52
CA LEU A 52 9.31 18.87 7.47
C LEU A 52 9.60 20.32 7.86
N LYS A 53 10.87 20.68 8.09
CA LYS A 53 11.29 22.05 8.38
C LYS A 53 10.95 22.98 7.22
N PHE A 54 11.26 22.57 5.98
CA PHE A 54 10.88 23.33 4.78
C PHE A 54 9.35 23.48 4.65
N ALA A 55 8.61 22.39 4.82
CA ALA A 55 7.13 22.44 4.77
C ALA A 55 6.53 23.38 5.83
N GLY A 56 7.21 23.56 6.95
CA GLY A 56 6.80 24.47 8.03
C GLY A 56 6.90 25.96 7.68
N THR A 57 7.68 26.33 6.65
CA THR A 57 7.83 27.72 6.19
C THR A 57 6.65 28.19 5.33
N PHE A 58 5.84 27.26 4.81
CA PHE A 58 4.70 27.57 3.98
C PHE A 58 3.41 27.76 4.80
N GLU A 59 2.55 28.64 4.33
CA GLU A 59 1.22 28.79 4.89
C GLU A 59 0.43 27.48 4.76
N LYS A 60 -0.22 27.03 5.84
CA LYS A 60 -1.00 25.78 5.87
C LYS A 60 -2.04 25.66 4.75
N LYS A 61 -2.56 26.78 4.25
CA LYS A 61 -3.54 26.82 3.16
C LYS A 61 -2.91 26.53 1.80
N LYS A 62 -1.66 26.95 1.60
CA LYS A 62 -0.90 26.79 0.35
C LYS A 62 -0.21 25.44 0.26
N LEU A 63 0.06 24.78 1.39
CA LEU A 63 0.66 23.46 1.43
C LEU A 63 -0.35 22.40 0.98
N ILE A 64 -0.15 21.83 -0.19
CA ILE A 64 -1.02 20.79 -0.76
C ILE A 64 -0.55 19.40 -0.31
N SER A 65 0.73 19.09 -0.48
CA SER A 65 1.35 17.82 -0.12
C SER A 65 2.84 18.02 0.21
N PHE A 66 3.42 17.05 0.92
CA PHE A 66 4.85 17.01 1.23
C PHE A 66 5.27 15.57 1.53
N GLY A 67 6.47 15.17 1.11
CA GLY A 67 6.93 13.80 1.27
C GLY A 67 5.99 12.78 0.57
N THR A 68 5.95 11.57 1.09
CA THR A 68 5.12 10.48 0.55
C THR A 68 3.82 10.35 1.34
N CYS A 69 2.68 10.49 0.65
CA CYS A 69 1.37 10.23 1.24
C CYS A 69 1.16 8.72 1.37
N LEU A 70 1.24 8.18 2.59
CA LEU A 70 1.00 6.75 2.82
C LEU A 70 -0.46 6.37 2.72
N GLY A 71 -1.36 7.28 3.10
CA GLY A 71 -2.78 6.98 3.11
C GLY A 71 -3.60 8.08 3.74
N LYS A 72 -4.87 7.78 3.98
CA LYS A 72 -5.82 8.72 4.56
C LYS A 72 -6.70 8.07 5.62
N PHE A 73 -7.11 8.86 6.60
CA PHE A 73 -8.19 8.48 7.51
C PHE A 73 -9.55 8.75 6.88
N THR A 74 -10.46 7.79 7.02
CA THR A 74 -11.86 7.95 6.63
C THR A 74 -12.60 8.76 7.69
N LYS A 75 -13.80 9.25 7.38
CA LYS A 75 -14.69 9.91 8.34
C LYS A 75 -15.02 9.01 9.55
N THR A 76 -14.95 7.70 9.40
CA THR A 76 -15.17 6.70 10.46
C THR A 76 -13.90 6.35 11.24
N GLY A 77 -12.80 7.09 11.08
CA GLY A 77 -11.54 6.88 11.79
C GLY A 77 -10.70 5.69 11.30
N LYS A 78 -11.10 5.02 10.22
CA LYS A 78 -10.30 3.90 9.65
C LYS A 78 -9.19 4.43 8.76
N PHE A 79 -7.99 3.90 8.89
CA PHE A 79 -6.87 4.22 8.00
C PHE A 79 -6.89 3.36 6.74
N ARG A 80 -6.70 3.98 5.59
CA ARG A 80 -6.57 3.33 4.29
C ARG A 80 -5.27 3.76 3.62
N LEU A 81 -4.47 2.79 3.16
CA LEU A 81 -3.28 3.03 2.37
C LEU A 81 -3.66 3.54 0.97
N ASN A 82 -2.88 4.46 0.45
CA ASN A 82 -2.97 4.96 -0.93
C ASN A 82 -1.92 4.27 -1.80
N ILE A 83 -2.13 4.29 -3.12
CA ILE A 83 -1.19 3.73 -4.10
C ILE A 83 0.22 4.36 -3.99
N THR A 84 0.31 5.59 -3.55
CA THR A 84 1.57 6.31 -3.31
C THR A 84 2.46 5.67 -2.25
N SER A 85 1.94 4.74 -1.42
CA SER A 85 2.72 3.94 -0.48
C SER A 85 3.39 2.71 -1.10
N LEU A 86 3.09 2.40 -2.38
CA LEU A 86 3.50 1.16 -3.05
C LEU A 86 5.01 0.91 -2.97
N ASP A 87 5.84 1.92 -3.18
CA ASP A 87 7.31 1.78 -3.18
C ASP A 87 7.84 1.27 -1.83
N TYR A 88 7.29 1.80 -0.74
CA TYR A 88 7.64 1.33 0.61
C TYR A 88 7.12 -0.08 0.87
N LEU A 89 5.88 -0.38 0.45
CA LEU A 89 5.31 -1.71 0.60
C LEU A 89 6.09 -2.74 -0.22
N ALA A 90 6.45 -2.42 -1.46
CA ALA A 90 7.19 -3.31 -2.35
C ALA A 90 8.60 -3.62 -1.82
N LYS A 91 9.30 -2.60 -1.29
CA LYS A 91 10.64 -2.74 -0.73
C LYS A 91 10.69 -3.72 0.45
N TYR A 92 9.66 -3.73 1.27
CA TYR A 92 9.61 -4.51 2.51
C TYR A 92 8.55 -5.61 2.51
N ALA A 93 7.90 -5.89 1.37
CA ALA A 93 6.81 -6.84 1.25
C ALA A 93 7.13 -8.19 1.89
N GLN A 94 6.21 -8.66 2.75
CA GLN A 94 6.30 -9.97 3.35
C GLN A 94 5.82 -11.05 2.37
N TYR A 95 4.70 -10.81 1.72
CA TYR A 95 4.10 -11.71 0.74
C TYR A 95 3.96 -11.00 -0.60
N LYS A 96 4.32 -11.70 -1.67
CA LYS A 96 4.34 -11.19 -3.04
C LYS A 96 3.55 -12.12 -3.95
N ILE A 97 2.86 -11.55 -4.93
CA ILE A 97 2.18 -12.29 -5.99
C ILE A 97 2.61 -11.70 -7.32
N TRP A 98 3.01 -12.57 -8.25
CA TRP A 98 3.31 -12.22 -9.63
C TRP A 98 2.16 -12.65 -10.50
N ILE A 99 1.72 -11.76 -11.38
CA ILE A 99 0.58 -12.00 -12.27
C ILE A 99 1.02 -12.01 -13.74
N LYS A 100 0.27 -12.79 -14.51
CA LYS A 100 0.47 -12.92 -15.95
C LYS A 100 0.02 -11.65 -16.69
N PRO A 101 0.51 -11.39 -17.93
CA PRO A 101 0.18 -10.17 -18.68
C PRO A 101 -1.33 -9.93 -18.87
N ASN A 102 -2.10 -10.99 -19.12
CA ASN A 102 -3.57 -10.87 -19.22
C ASN A 102 -4.22 -10.45 -17.91
N GLY A 103 -3.71 -10.93 -16.78
CA GLY A 103 -4.15 -10.52 -15.45
C GLY A 103 -3.72 -9.09 -15.11
N GLU A 104 -2.51 -8.68 -15.53
CA GLU A 104 -1.98 -7.33 -15.34
C GLU A 104 -2.92 -6.28 -15.95
N GLN A 105 -3.33 -6.47 -17.21
CA GLN A 105 -4.23 -5.56 -17.87
C GLN A 105 -5.55 -5.39 -17.09
N MET A 106 -6.18 -6.49 -16.68
CA MET A 106 -7.42 -6.47 -15.92
C MET A 106 -7.23 -5.80 -14.55
N TYR A 107 -6.11 -6.09 -13.87
CA TYR A 107 -5.80 -5.51 -12.58
C TYR A 107 -5.65 -3.98 -12.64
N LEU A 108 -4.98 -3.46 -13.66
CA LEU A 108 -4.78 -2.03 -13.89
C LEU A 108 -6.07 -1.27 -14.25
N TYR A 109 -7.13 -1.99 -14.65
CA TYR A 109 -8.50 -1.45 -14.76
C TYR A 109 -9.28 -1.49 -13.44
N GLY A 110 -8.65 -1.92 -12.36
CA GLY A 110 -9.25 -1.95 -11.02
C GLY A 110 -9.95 -3.27 -10.67
N HIS A 111 -9.83 -4.31 -11.50
CA HIS A 111 -10.42 -5.62 -11.22
C HIS A 111 -9.65 -6.40 -10.15
N HIS A 112 -10.33 -7.33 -9.51
CA HIS A 112 -9.71 -8.29 -8.61
C HIS A 112 -8.90 -9.33 -9.39
N ILE A 113 -7.94 -9.97 -8.72
CA ILE A 113 -7.11 -11.01 -9.33
C ILE A 113 -7.79 -12.37 -9.11
N VAL A 114 -8.05 -13.08 -10.20
CA VAL A 114 -8.54 -14.46 -10.18
C VAL A 114 -7.36 -15.44 -10.24
N LYS A 115 -7.59 -16.70 -9.83
CA LYS A 115 -6.55 -17.75 -9.82
C LYS A 115 -5.81 -17.86 -11.15
N SER A 116 -6.52 -17.86 -12.29
CA SER A 116 -5.94 -18.02 -13.63
C SER A 116 -4.94 -16.92 -14.01
N HIS A 117 -5.03 -15.75 -13.37
CA HIS A 117 -4.11 -14.62 -13.59
C HIS A 117 -2.79 -14.75 -12.82
N ILE A 118 -2.72 -15.63 -11.82
CA ILE A 118 -1.53 -15.79 -10.99
C ILE A 118 -0.49 -16.61 -11.74
N ASP A 119 0.73 -16.10 -11.78
CA ASP A 119 1.92 -16.81 -12.26
C ASP A 119 2.61 -17.55 -11.09
N ARG A 120 2.97 -16.82 -10.05
CA ARG A 120 3.55 -17.36 -8.82
C ARG A 120 3.14 -16.55 -7.59
N ILE A 121 3.25 -17.18 -6.44
CA ILE A 121 2.93 -16.60 -5.13
C ILE A 121 4.00 -17.01 -4.12
N THR A 122 4.29 -16.15 -3.16
CA THR A 122 5.16 -16.49 -2.03
C THR A 122 4.55 -17.66 -1.26
N GLU A 123 5.35 -18.68 -0.99
CA GLU A 123 4.97 -19.82 -0.16
C GLU A 123 4.48 -19.34 1.23
N ASP A 124 3.64 -20.13 1.86
CA ASP A 124 3.07 -19.85 3.18
C ASP A 124 2.26 -18.54 3.30
N THR A 125 1.84 -17.95 2.18
CA THR A 125 0.92 -16.79 2.22
C THR A 125 -0.42 -17.21 2.79
N PRO A 126 -0.84 -16.68 3.96
CA PRO A 126 -2.13 -17.03 4.56
C PRO A 126 -3.30 -16.34 3.87
N ALA A 127 -4.52 -16.79 4.18
CA ALA A 127 -5.72 -16.07 3.82
C ALA A 127 -5.80 -14.72 4.57
N ASN A 128 -6.44 -13.73 3.96
CA ASN A 128 -6.58 -12.36 4.49
C ASN A 128 -5.24 -11.63 4.75
N ALA A 129 -4.14 -12.09 4.15
CA ALA A 129 -2.85 -11.43 4.21
C ALA A 129 -2.78 -10.23 3.25
N GLY A 130 -2.03 -9.21 3.63
CA GLY A 130 -1.63 -8.15 2.73
C GLY A 130 -0.54 -8.63 1.78
N VAL A 131 -0.75 -8.45 0.48
CA VAL A 131 0.18 -8.86 -0.57
C VAL A 131 0.49 -7.69 -1.49
N VAL A 132 1.74 -7.63 -1.96
CA VAL A 132 2.14 -6.71 -3.03
C VAL A 132 2.13 -7.47 -4.36
N ILE A 133 1.54 -6.84 -5.36
CA ILE A 133 1.36 -7.43 -6.69
C ILE A 133 2.46 -6.94 -7.62
N PHE A 134 3.09 -7.88 -8.28
CA PHE A 134 4.14 -7.65 -9.26
C PHE A 134 3.72 -8.19 -10.63
N ASN A 135 4.20 -7.58 -11.69
CA ASN A 135 4.12 -8.17 -13.01
C ASN A 135 5.25 -9.19 -13.22
N ILE A 136 5.29 -9.85 -14.38
CA ILE A 136 6.31 -10.86 -14.71
C ILE A 136 7.75 -10.28 -14.80
N LYS A 137 7.89 -8.95 -14.87
CA LYS A 137 9.19 -8.25 -14.92
C LYS A 137 9.65 -7.76 -13.53
N ASP A 138 9.04 -8.27 -12.46
CA ASP A 138 9.30 -7.84 -11.07
C ASP A 138 9.03 -6.35 -10.80
N VAL A 139 8.15 -5.71 -11.58
CA VAL A 139 7.70 -4.35 -11.33
C VAL A 139 6.47 -4.38 -10.40
N PRO A 140 6.49 -3.68 -9.27
CA PRO A 140 5.32 -3.59 -8.41
C PRO A 140 4.24 -2.74 -9.08
N ILE A 141 3.02 -3.25 -9.13
CA ILE A 141 1.89 -2.62 -9.82
C ILE A 141 0.70 -2.31 -8.90
N GLY A 142 0.76 -2.77 -7.66
CA GLY A 142 -0.27 -2.51 -6.68
C GLY A 142 -0.19 -3.42 -5.47
N PHE A 143 -1.22 -3.39 -4.66
CA PHE A 143 -1.33 -4.25 -3.48
C PHE A 143 -2.78 -4.61 -3.19
N GLY A 144 -2.96 -5.68 -2.44
CA GLY A 144 -4.28 -6.20 -2.14
C GLY A 144 -4.29 -7.12 -0.92
N THR A 145 -5.39 -7.82 -0.76
CA THR A 145 -5.59 -8.78 0.32
C THR A 145 -5.98 -10.13 -0.26
N THR A 146 -5.34 -11.21 0.17
CA THR A 146 -5.67 -12.57 -0.26
C THR A 146 -7.06 -12.99 0.26
N ALA A 147 -7.85 -13.62 -0.61
CA ALA A 147 -9.10 -14.25 -0.21
C ALA A 147 -8.87 -15.65 0.39
N LYS A 148 -7.81 -16.33 -0.07
CA LYS A 148 -7.45 -17.69 0.35
C LYS A 148 -5.95 -17.82 0.58
N ALA A 149 -5.53 -18.90 1.25
CA ALA A 149 -4.13 -19.21 1.46
C ALA A 149 -3.45 -19.75 0.18
N ALA A 150 -2.12 -19.59 0.08
CA ALA A 150 -1.34 -20.09 -1.05
C ALA A 150 -1.48 -21.62 -1.24
N VAL A 151 -1.60 -22.36 -0.16
CA VAL A 151 -1.79 -23.82 -0.18
C VAL A 151 -3.06 -24.24 -0.91
N ASP A 152 -4.12 -23.44 -0.85
CA ASP A 152 -5.41 -23.69 -1.50
C ASP A 152 -5.40 -23.36 -3.00
N LEU A 153 -4.33 -22.75 -3.52
CA LEU A 153 -4.28 -22.27 -4.90
C LEU A 153 -4.53 -23.38 -5.92
N LYS A 154 -4.01 -24.59 -5.65
CA LYS A 154 -4.13 -25.73 -6.57
C LYS A 154 -5.59 -26.18 -6.72
N ASP A 155 -6.35 -26.17 -5.63
CA ASP A 155 -7.71 -26.70 -5.56
C ASP A 155 -8.79 -25.67 -5.90
N CYS A 156 -8.40 -24.40 -6.09
CA CYS A 156 -9.33 -23.34 -6.44
C CYS A 156 -9.78 -23.38 -7.91
N ASN A 157 -11.02 -22.97 -8.15
CA ASN A 157 -11.52 -22.76 -9.52
C ASN A 157 -10.71 -21.63 -10.20
N PRO A 158 -10.35 -21.77 -11.51
CA PRO A 158 -9.59 -20.75 -12.26
C PRO A 158 -10.20 -19.34 -12.23
N ASN A 159 -11.52 -19.23 -12.17
CA ASN A 159 -12.24 -17.94 -12.16
C ASN A 159 -12.52 -17.40 -10.75
N MET A 160 -12.08 -18.11 -9.71
CA MET A 160 -12.25 -17.65 -8.34
C MET A 160 -11.36 -16.45 -8.04
N ILE A 161 -11.93 -15.44 -7.39
CA ILE A 161 -11.16 -14.30 -6.87
C ILE A 161 -10.19 -14.81 -5.81
N PHE A 162 -8.91 -14.59 -6.04
CA PHE A 162 -7.84 -14.98 -5.13
C PHE A 162 -7.26 -13.78 -4.38
N VAL A 163 -7.26 -12.59 -5.00
CA VAL A 163 -6.83 -11.35 -4.35
C VAL A 163 -7.85 -10.25 -4.61
N TYR A 164 -8.25 -9.59 -3.53
CA TYR A 164 -9.01 -8.36 -3.59
C TYR A 164 -8.07 -7.18 -3.85
N ASN A 165 -8.28 -6.46 -4.95
CA ASN A 165 -7.54 -5.24 -5.26
C ASN A 165 -7.86 -4.17 -4.22
N GLN A 166 -6.81 -3.58 -3.61
CA GLN A 166 -6.93 -2.45 -2.69
C GLN A 166 -6.49 -1.15 -3.36
N ALA A 167 -5.41 -1.18 -4.11
CA ALA A 167 -4.90 -0.07 -4.89
C ALA A 167 -3.97 -0.60 -5.99
N ASP A 168 -3.99 0.05 -7.14
CA ASP A 168 -3.16 -0.27 -8.29
C ASP A 168 -2.67 1.00 -9.00
N VAL A 169 -1.57 0.91 -9.76
CA VAL A 169 -0.97 2.08 -10.42
C VAL A 169 -1.86 2.66 -11.53
N GLY A 170 -2.86 1.92 -12.01
CA GLY A 170 -3.89 2.44 -12.93
C GLY A 170 -4.74 3.55 -12.30
N GLU A 171 -4.78 3.65 -10.96
CA GLU A 171 -5.46 4.75 -10.28
C GLU A 171 -4.94 6.13 -10.70
N TYR A 172 -3.64 6.25 -11.01
CA TYR A 172 -3.08 7.53 -11.45
C TYR A 172 -3.77 8.05 -12.71
N LEU A 173 -4.04 7.18 -13.68
CA LEU A 173 -4.75 7.54 -14.91
C LEU A 173 -6.24 7.75 -14.66
N ARG A 174 -6.89 6.86 -13.93
CA ARG A 174 -8.34 6.96 -13.64
C ARG A 174 -8.72 8.19 -12.81
N ILE A 175 -7.81 8.71 -11.98
CA ILE A 175 -8.05 9.93 -11.19
C ILE A 175 -7.85 11.19 -12.03
N GLU A 176 -6.92 11.17 -12.98
CA GLU A 176 -6.72 12.30 -13.91
C GLU A 176 -7.93 12.52 -14.82
N ASP A 177 -8.56 11.44 -15.28
CA ASP A 177 -9.78 11.51 -16.12
C ASP A 177 -11.02 11.99 -15.35
N ALA A 178 -10.98 11.99 -14.01
CA ALA A 178 -12.11 12.38 -13.15
C ALA A 178 -12.05 13.85 -12.66
N ASN A 179 -11.00 14.59 -12.98
CA ASN A 179 -10.81 16.01 -12.67
C ASN A 179 -10.90 16.85 -13.95
#